data_2b0f77980b6e36ccaf3e70bfe5838b47
#
_entry.id   2b0f77980b6e36ccaf3e70bfe5838b47
#
_cell.length_a   1.000
_cell.length_b   1.000
_cell.length_c   1.000
_cell.angle_alpha   90.00
_cell.angle_beta   90.00
_cell.angle_gamma   90.00
#
_symmetry.space_group_name_H-M   'P 1'
#
loop_
_entity.id
_entity.type
_entity.pdbx_description
1 polymer ?
#
loop_
_entity_poly.entity_id
_entity_poly.type
_entity_poly.pdbx_seq_one_letter_code
_entity_poly.pdbx_strand_id
1 'polypeptide(L)'
;MRIIIVGASTVGSVICARLAKEHHNITLIDRDASKLNDLSSKFDVIGVEGNGASVPTLRKAGADKADLLIAVTNLDELNILCCSSAKRLGTKNTIARVRNPEYTELIQMIKKDLNLSLTINPELAVAKEISRMLRFPFATKVDTCYHGRVEMAEFVVGDDSPLPGMTLAQLHTKLNLRYLICGVVRGGKPYIPKGDFILARGDSVCLTAHDDEIVDFFKAIGAYKHPVKDVLIAGGGRMTYYLLDHLEKNKIRATVIEPNKQRCRELAENFRCTIIRDDITNQSLLKQEGIANADAFVALSSQDEENAIVSLYAKSQKTKKIITLISAMQYMELYKGMGLDCIVSPKYSTSNEILRYVRSLEVTRDIEIESLHRLMEDNFEVLECVIKGPVEGITGIPLKQLKLRRNVLIATIVHKDKIVIPSGNDTMEAGDTVILFTTGVEITEIKDILK
;
A
#
# COMPACT_ATOMS: atom_id res chain seq x y z
N MET A 1 13.80 -18.01 -4.64
CA MET A 1 12.67 -18.81 -5.18
C MET A 1 12.70 -18.87 -6.69
N ARG A 2 12.00 -19.83 -7.34
CA ARG A 2 11.74 -19.87 -8.78
C ARG A 2 10.36 -19.29 -9.06
N ILE A 3 10.30 -18.15 -9.75
CA ILE A 3 9.08 -17.37 -9.96
C ILE A 3 8.81 -17.25 -11.47
N ILE A 4 7.58 -17.56 -11.87
CA ILE A 4 7.11 -17.32 -13.24
C ILE A 4 6.19 -16.11 -13.23
N ILE A 5 6.42 -15.14 -14.10
CA ILE A 5 5.54 -13.98 -14.29
C ILE A 5 4.92 -14.08 -15.69
N VAL A 6 3.59 -14.07 -15.76
CA VAL A 6 2.84 -14.06 -17.03
C VAL A 6 2.31 -12.67 -17.29
N GLY A 7 2.81 -12.04 -18.35
CA GLY A 7 2.50 -10.67 -18.77
C GLY A 7 3.66 -9.70 -18.51
N ALA A 8 4.38 -9.33 -19.57
CA ALA A 8 5.47 -8.35 -19.56
C ALA A 8 4.95 -6.89 -19.73
N SER A 9 3.70 -6.63 -19.33
CA SER A 9 3.11 -5.29 -19.33
C SER A 9 3.73 -4.42 -18.25
N THR A 10 3.30 -3.15 -18.16
CA THR A 10 3.81 -2.18 -17.18
C THR A 10 3.78 -2.69 -15.73
N VAL A 11 2.76 -3.46 -15.35
CA VAL A 11 2.68 -4.06 -14.00
C VAL A 11 3.69 -5.20 -13.87
N GLY A 12 3.72 -6.12 -14.85
CA GLY A 12 4.66 -7.24 -14.84
C GLY A 12 6.11 -6.80 -14.85
N SER A 13 6.45 -5.74 -15.57
CA SER A 13 7.82 -5.18 -15.58
C SER A 13 8.25 -4.60 -14.23
N VAL A 14 7.34 -3.92 -13.52
CA VAL A 14 7.62 -3.39 -12.16
C VAL A 14 7.82 -4.53 -11.17
N ILE A 15 6.97 -5.56 -11.22
CA ILE A 15 7.10 -6.74 -10.36
C ILE A 15 8.42 -7.46 -10.65
N CYS A 16 8.73 -7.68 -11.95
CA CYS A 16 9.97 -8.30 -12.40
C CYS A 16 11.19 -7.54 -11.86
N ALA A 17 11.25 -6.22 -12.05
CA ALA A 17 12.34 -5.38 -11.57
C ALA A 17 12.56 -5.45 -10.06
N ARG A 18 11.48 -5.52 -9.27
CA ARG A 18 11.55 -5.60 -7.81
C ARG A 18 12.01 -6.98 -7.34
N LEU A 19 11.43 -8.05 -7.88
CA LEU A 19 11.79 -9.41 -7.52
C LEU A 19 13.22 -9.79 -7.97
N ALA A 20 13.69 -9.25 -9.11
CA ALA A 20 15.07 -9.43 -9.56
C ALA A 20 16.09 -8.83 -8.57
N LYS A 21 15.76 -7.69 -7.96
CA LYS A 21 16.61 -7.08 -6.91
C LYS A 21 16.69 -7.92 -5.63
N GLU A 22 15.72 -8.81 -5.40
CA GLU A 22 15.70 -9.74 -4.25
C GLU A 22 16.33 -11.10 -4.60
N HIS A 23 17.07 -11.18 -5.72
CA HIS A 23 17.82 -12.38 -6.14
C HIS A 23 16.96 -13.62 -6.40
N HIS A 24 15.70 -13.44 -6.83
CA HIS A 24 14.87 -14.56 -7.25
C HIS A 24 15.16 -14.96 -8.69
N ASN A 25 15.03 -16.27 -9.00
CA ASN A 25 15.14 -16.79 -10.37
C ASN A 25 13.82 -16.56 -11.11
N ILE A 26 13.78 -15.64 -12.05
CA ILE A 26 12.56 -15.20 -12.72
C ILE A 26 12.49 -15.71 -14.14
N THR A 27 11.36 -16.32 -14.50
CA THR A 27 10.98 -16.60 -15.88
C THR A 27 9.79 -15.75 -16.27
N LEU A 28 9.91 -15.02 -17.39
CA LEU A 28 8.88 -14.11 -17.88
C LEU A 28 8.20 -14.71 -19.09
N ILE A 29 6.86 -14.76 -19.12
CA ILE A 29 6.08 -15.23 -20.26
C ILE A 29 5.28 -14.06 -20.85
N ASP A 30 5.44 -13.79 -22.12
CA ASP A 30 4.61 -12.86 -22.90
C ASP A 30 4.50 -13.32 -24.36
N ARG A 31 3.50 -12.84 -25.09
CA ARG A 31 3.38 -13.04 -26.54
C ARG A 31 4.24 -12.09 -27.36
N ASP A 32 4.69 -11.01 -26.74
CA ASP A 32 5.48 -9.96 -27.36
C ASP A 32 6.96 -10.17 -27.03
N ALA A 33 7.69 -10.71 -28.01
CA ALA A 33 9.11 -10.96 -27.87
C ALA A 33 9.94 -9.70 -27.64
N SER A 34 9.49 -8.53 -28.14
CA SER A 34 10.22 -7.27 -27.96
C SER A 34 10.24 -6.85 -26.47
N LYS A 35 9.12 -7.01 -25.76
CA LYS A 35 9.04 -6.74 -24.31
C LYS A 35 9.89 -7.69 -23.49
N LEU A 36 9.93 -8.97 -23.88
CA LEU A 36 10.77 -9.97 -23.22
C LEU A 36 12.25 -9.61 -23.38
N ASN A 37 12.69 -9.25 -24.59
CA ASN A 37 14.07 -8.86 -24.86
C ASN A 37 14.46 -7.58 -24.10
N ASP A 38 13.58 -6.58 -24.04
CA ASP A 38 13.83 -5.34 -23.30
C ASP A 38 14.02 -5.60 -21.81
N LEU A 39 13.21 -6.48 -21.21
CA LEU A 39 13.33 -6.82 -19.79
C LEU A 39 14.52 -7.73 -19.49
N SER A 40 14.81 -8.71 -20.36
CA SER A 40 15.97 -9.58 -20.21
C SER A 40 17.31 -8.84 -20.40
N SER A 41 17.30 -7.73 -21.15
CA SER A 41 18.50 -6.87 -21.29
C SER A 41 18.78 -6.02 -20.03
N LYS A 42 17.76 -5.74 -19.23
CA LYS A 42 17.84 -4.89 -18.03
C LYS A 42 18.00 -5.68 -16.74
N PHE A 43 17.48 -6.91 -16.71
CA PHE A 43 17.43 -7.76 -15.52
C PHE A 43 17.89 -9.18 -15.88
N ASP A 44 18.43 -9.89 -14.91
CA ASP A 44 18.78 -11.30 -15.06
C ASP A 44 17.53 -12.19 -15.00
N VAL A 45 16.82 -12.28 -16.13
CA VAL A 45 15.55 -13.00 -16.25
C VAL A 45 15.49 -13.78 -17.56
N ILE A 46 14.79 -14.92 -17.55
CA ILE A 46 14.59 -15.76 -18.71
C ILE A 46 13.28 -15.39 -19.40
N GLY A 47 13.32 -15.02 -20.68
CA GLY A 47 12.13 -14.79 -21.51
C GLY A 47 11.61 -16.06 -22.18
N VAL A 48 10.31 -16.33 -22.11
CA VAL A 48 9.62 -17.40 -22.83
C VAL A 48 8.47 -16.80 -23.63
N GLU A 49 8.63 -16.75 -24.94
CA GLU A 49 7.56 -16.27 -25.83
C GLU A 49 6.42 -17.30 -25.91
N GLY A 50 5.19 -16.83 -25.72
CA GLY A 50 4.01 -17.67 -25.87
C GLY A 50 2.78 -17.24 -25.05
N ASN A 51 1.75 -18.07 -25.13
CA ASN A 51 0.53 -17.89 -24.34
C ASN A 51 0.71 -18.52 -22.97
N GLY A 52 0.57 -17.72 -21.90
CA GLY A 52 0.71 -18.17 -20.51
C GLY A 52 -0.30 -19.23 -20.04
N ALA A 53 -1.44 -19.39 -20.72
CA ALA A 53 -2.38 -20.48 -20.45
C ALA A 53 -2.06 -21.78 -21.20
N SER A 54 -1.09 -21.77 -22.09
CA SER A 54 -0.69 -22.95 -22.88
C SER A 54 0.20 -23.87 -22.05
N VAL A 55 -0.20 -25.13 -21.93
CA VAL A 55 0.58 -26.16 -21.19
C VAL A 55 2.02 -26.31 -21.74
N PRO A 56 2.27 -26.37 -23.05
CA PRO A 56 3.64 -26.38 -23.58
C PRO A 56 4.46 -25.16 -23.17
N THR A 57 3.89 -23.95 -23.20
CA THR A 57 4.57 -22.72 -22.79
C THR A 57 4.88 -22.73 -21.28
N LEU A 58 3.93 -23.15 -20.45
CA LEU A 58 4.12 -23.27 -19.02
C LEU A 58 5.20 -24.29 -18.65
N ARG A 59 5.24 -25.45 -19.36
CA ARG A 59 6.31 -26.45 -19.17
C ARG A 59 7.68 -25.92 -19.58
N LYS A 60 7.76 -25.20 -20.72
CA LYS A 60 9.00 -24.54 -21.15
C LYS A 60 9.49 -23.52 -20.13
N ALA A 61 8.56 -22.83 -19.43
CA ALA A 61 8.87 -21.90 -18.36
C ALA A 61 9.20 -22.57 -17.01
N GLY A 62 9.09 -23.88 -16.89
CA GLY A 62 9.42 -24.63 -15.69
C GLY A 62 8.30 -24.63 -14.63
N ALA A 63 7.02 -24.58 -15.03
CA ALA A 63 5.88 -24.54 -14.11
C ALA A 63 5.76 -25.76 -13.20
N ASP A 64 6.31 -26.91 -13.62
CA ASP A 64 6.39 -28.14 -12.82
C ASP A 64 7.29 -28.03 -11.57
N LYS A 65 8.18 -27.03 -11.56
CA LYS A 65 9.18 -26.82 -10.49
C LYS A 65 9.13 -25.41 -9.89
N ALA A 66 8.20 -24.56 -10.34
CA ALA A 66 8.09 -23.20 -9.88
C ALA A 66 7.52 -23.14 -8.45
N ASP A 67 8.06 -22.24 -7.64
CA ASP A 67 7.55 -21.98 -6.29
C ASP A 67 6.33 -21.06 -6.35
N LEU A 68 6.30 -20.16 -7.35
CA LEU A 68 5.23 -19.18 -7.54
C LEU A 68 5.01 -18.88 -9.02
N LEU A 69 3.74 -18.75 -9.43
CA LEU A 69 3.35 -18.14 -10.69
C LEU A 69 2.48 -16.91 -10.44
N ILE A 70 2.82 -15.79 -11.09
CA ILE A 70 2.13 -14.50 -11.00
C ILE A 70 1.56 -14.16 -12.38
N ALA A 71 0.23 -14.15 -12.53
CA ALA A 71 -0.44 -13.82 -13.78
C ALA A 71 -1.03 -12.39 -13.70
N VAL A 72 -0.46 -11.48 -14.53
CA VAL A 72 -0.81 -10.04 -14.55
C VAL A 72 -1.04 -9.51 -15.96
N THR A 73 -1.57 -10.34 -16.82
CA THR A 73 -1.98 -9.93 -18.19
C THR A 73 -3.19 -8.99 -18.15
N ASN A 74 -3.60 -8.43 -19.27
CA ASN A 74 -4.74 -7.51 -19.33
C ASN A 74 -6.11 -8.18 -19.25
N LEU A 75 -6.18 -9.52 -19.27
CA LEU A 75 -7.43 -10.30 -19.26
C LEU A 75 -7.51 -11.09 -17.95
N ASP A 76 -8.55 -10.83 -17.17
CA ASP A 76 -8.76 -11.45 -15.87
C ASP A 76 -8.96 -12.98 -16.00
N GLU A 77 -9.73 -13.43 -16.99
CA GLU A 77 -9.99 -14.84 -17.28
C GLU A 77 -8.69 -15.58 -17.66
N LEU A 78 -7.82 -14.92 -18.46
CA LEU A 78 -6.53 -15.48 -18.83
C LEU A 78 -5.63 -15.64 -17.60
N ASN A 79 -5.63 -14.67 -16.69
CA ASN A 79 -4.86 -14.72 -15.45
C ASN A 79 -5.30 -15.91 -14.56
N ILE A 80 -6.61 -16.12 -14.45
CA ILE A 80 -7.18 -17.25 -13.71
C ILE A 80 -6.79 -18.58 -14.36
N LEU A 81 -6.92 -18.68 -15.69
CA LEU A 81 -6.55 -19.90 -16.44
C LEU A 81 -5.05 -20.21 -16.33
N CYS A 82 -4.17 -19.21 -16.42
CA CYS A 82 -2.72 -19.38 -16.25
C CYS A 82 -2.41 -19.98 -14.87
N CYS A 83 -3.00 -19.42 -13.82
CA CYS A 83 -2.81 -19.88 -12.43
C CYS A 83 -3.32 -21.30 -12.23
N SER A 84 -4.55 -21.59 -12.66
CA SER A 84 -5.14 -22.93 -12.52
C SER A 84 -4.35 -24.01 -13.30
N SER A 85 -3.90 -23.68 -14.53
CA SER A 85 -3.08 -24.57 -15.33
C SER A 85 -1.71 -24.84 -14.71
N ALA A 86 -1.04 -23.80 -14.23
CA ALA A 86 0.27 -23.90 -13.58
C ALA A 86 0.19 -24.73 -12.28
N LYS A 87 -0.86 -24.53 -11.49
CA LYS A 87 -1.09 -25.30 -10.26
C LYS A 87 -1.24 -26.79 -10.55
N ARG A 88 -1.97 -27.15 -11.61
CA ARG A 88 -2.12 -28.55 -12.05
C ARG A 88 -0.82 -29.15 -12.58
N LEU A 89 0.11 -28.32 -13.09
CA LEU A 89 1.43 -28.78 -13.53
C LEU A 89 2.43 -28.96 -12.38
N GLY A 90 2.15 -28.46 -11.18
CA GLY A 90 3.00 -28.63 -10.00
C GLY A 90 3.49 -27.35 -9.35
N THR A 91 3.16 -26.17 -9.89
CA THR A 91 3.51 -24.89 -9.25
C THR A 91 2.92 -24.81 -7.84
N LYS A 92 3.74 -24.45 -6.83
CA LYS A 92 3.34 -24.50 -5.43
C LYS A 92 2.32 -23.40 -5.08
N ASN A 93 2.50 -22.18 -5.57
CA ASN A 93 1.66 -21.03 -5.28
C ASN A 93 1.32 -20.25 -6.54
N THR A 94 0.16 -19.58 -6.55
CA THR A 94 -0.30 -18.81 -7.71
C THR A 94 -0.94 -17.50 -7.28
N ILE A 95 -0.65 -16.42 -8.02
CA ILE A 95 -1.27 -15.11 -7.86
C ILE A 95 -1.94 -14.72 -9.16
N ALA A 96 -3.25 -14.43 -9.14
CA ALA A 96 -4.00 -13.95 -10.28
C ALA A 96 -4.43 -12.49 -10.08
N ARG A 97 -4.16 -11.62 -11.10
CA ARG A 97 -4.76 -10.29 -11.14
C ARG A 97 -6.20 -10.39 -11.67
N VAL A 98 -7.17 -9.96 -10.85
CA VAL A 98 -8.60 -9.92 -11.20
C VAL A 98 -9.15 -8.55 -10.83
N ARG A 99 -9.62 -7.79 -11.82
CA ARG A 99 -10.01 -6.37 -11.68
C ARG A 99 -11.50 -6.11 -11.84
N ASN A 100 -12.21 -7.00 -12.55
CA ASN A 100 -13.62 -6.80 -12.81
C ASN A 100 -14.43 -6.93 -11.51
N PRO A 101 -15.25 -5.91 -11.13
CA PRO A 101 -16.14 -5.97 -9.98
C PRO A 101 -17.07 -7.19 -9.97
N GLU A 102 -17.59 -7.58 -11.15
CA GLU A 102 -18.47 -8.74 -11.31
C GLU A 102 -17.82 -10.06 -10.86
N TYR A 103 -16.49 -10.16 -10.92
CA TYR A 103 -15.77 -11.36 -10.51
C TYR A 103 -15.39 -11.38 -9.03
N THR A 104 -15.61 -10.29 -8.30
CA THR A 104 -15.15 -10.18 -6.90
C THR A 104 -15.78 -11.24 -6.00
N GLU A 105 -17.10 -11.39 -6.06
CA GLU A 105 -17.83 -12.39 -5.28
C GLU A 105 -17.58 -13.81 -5.80
N LEU A 106 -17.66 -13.98 -7.13
CA LEU A 106 -17.43 -15.27 -7.77
C LEU A 106 -16.06 -15.86 -7.38
N ILE A 107 -15.00 -15.06 -7.46
CA ILE A 107 -13.65 -15.50 -7.12
C ILE A 107 -13.54 -15.89 -5.65
N GLN A 108 -14.19 -15.17 -4.73
CA GLN A 108 -14.20 -15.56 -3.32
C GLN A 108 -14.84 -16.93 -3.11
N MET A 109 -15.91 -17.23 -3.82
CA MET A 109 -16.60 -18.53 -3.75
C MET A 109 -15.76 -19.68 -4.32
N ILE A 110 -15.16 -19.49 -5.50
CA ILE A 110 -14.48 -20.56 -6.26
C ILE A 110 -12.95 -20.55 -6.15
N LYS A 111 -12.37 -19.66 -5.36
CA LYS A 111 -10.90 -19.53 -5.19
C LYS A 111 -10.23 -20.86 -4.82
N LYS A 112 -10.86 -21.63 -3.93
CA LYS A 112 -10.35 -22.95 -3.50
C LYS A 112 -10.42 -23.96 -4.64
N ASP A 113 -11.51 -23.98 -5.40
CA ASP A 113 -11.70 -24.93 -6.51
C ASP A 113 -10.73 -24.67 -7.67
N LEU A 114 -10.43 -23.40 -7.89
CA LEU A 114 -9.43 -22.96 -8.87
C LEU A 114 -7.99 -23.08 -8.36
N ASN A 115 -7.80 -23.46 -7.09
CA ASN A 115 -6.50 -23.54 -6.43
C ASN A 115 -5.68 -22.24 -6.52
N LEU A 116 -6.34 -21.07 -6.40
CA LEU A 116 -5.68 -19.78 -6.37
C LEU A 116 -5.18 -19.48 -4.96
N SER A 117 -3.89 -19.24 -4.81
CA SER A 117 -3.29 -18.89 -3.53
C SER A 117 -3.65 -17.44 -3.14
N LEU A 118 -3.50 -16.51 -4.08
CA LEU A 118 -3.85 -15.11 -3.89
C LEU A 118 -4.51 -14.52 -5.15
N THR A 119 -5.45 -13.61 -4.95
CA THR A 119 -6.00 -12.76 -6.01
C THR A 119 -5.76 -11.31 -5.66
N ILE A 120 -5.28 -10.52 -6.61
CA ILE A 120 -4.98 -9.10 -6.44
C ILE A 120 -5.87 -8.25 -7.33
N ASN A 121 -6.36 -7.15 -6.78
CA ASN A 121 -7.13 -6.16 -7.50
C ASN A 121 -6.53 -4.76 -7.24
N PRO A 122 -5.72 -4.25 -8.19
CA PRO A 122 -5.05 -2.97 -8.06
C PRO A 122 -6.00 -1.80 -7.82
N GLU A 123 -7.13 -1.80 -8.53
CA GLU A 123 -8.12 -0.73 -8.46
C GLU A 123 -8.81 -0.71 -7.10
N LEU A 124 -9.17 -1.88 -6.56
CA LEU A 124 -9.72 -2.02 -5.22
C LEU A 124 -8.70 -1.65 -4.14
N ALA A 125 -7.44 -2.04 -4.31
CA ALA A 125 -6.37 -1.70 -3.36
C ALA A 125 -6.18 -0.18 -3.25
N VAL A 126 -6.13 0.53 -4.39
CA VAL A 126 -6.04 2.00 -4.42
C VAL A 126 -7.31 2.65 -3.87
N ALA A 127 -8.49 2.14 -4.19
CA ALA A 127 -9.74 2.67 -3.64
C ALA A 127 -9.78 2.58 -2.10
N LYS A 128 -9.32 1.46 -1.52
CA LYS A 128 -9.16 1.31 -0.08
C LYS A 128 -8.13 2.31 0.50
N GLU A 129 -7.01 2.50 -0.18
CA GLU A 129 -5.97 3.47 0.20
C GLU A 129 -6.54 4.89 0.23
N ILE A 130 -7.24 5.31 -0.84
CA ILE A 130 -7.92 6.60 -0.92
C ILE A 130 -8.95 6.76 0.19
N SER A 131 -9.79 5.75 0.42
CA SER A 131 -10.82 5.78 1.48
C SER A 131 -10.20 6.00 2.87
N ARG A 132 -9.06 5.36 3.17
CA ARG A 132 -8.31 5.60 4.41
C ARG A 132 -7.75 7.02 4.49
N MET A 133 -7.16 7.52 3.39
CA MET A 133 -6.65 8.92 3.34
C MET A 133 -7.77 9.95 3.53
N LEU A 134 -9.00 9.67 3.10
CA LEU A 134 -10.16 10.54 3.32
C LEU A 134 -10.67 10.47 4.76
N ARG A 135 -10.54 9.31 5.42
CA ARG A 135 -10.83 9.16 6.85
C ARG A 135 -9.82 9.92 7.72
N PHE A 136 -8.56 9.97 7.28
CA PHE A 136 -7.47 10.68 7.94
C PHE A 136 -6.91 11.80 7.04
N PRO A 137 -7.63 12.92 6.87
CA PRO A 137 -7.28 13.96 5.89
C PRO A 137 -5.95 14.65 6.15
N PHE A 138 -5.43 14.58 7.35
CA PHE A 138 -4.13 15.10 7.78
C PHE A 138 -2.96 14.18 7.39
N ALA A 139 -3.21 12.90 7.15
CA ALA A 139 -2.16 11.97 6.75
C ALA A 139 -1.88 12.07 5.25
N THR A 140 -0.61 11.98 4.87
CA THR A 140 -0.20 11.86 3.46
C THR A 140 -0.41 10.45 2.94
N LYS A 141 -0.28 9.46 3.85
CA LYS A 141 -0.53 8.05 3.57
C LYS A 141 -0.99 7.34 4.84
N VAL A 142 -1.80 6.28 4.68
CA VAL A 142 -2.21 5.40 5.78
C VAL A 142 -2.08 3.96 5.32
N ASP A 143 -1.21 3.22 5.96
CA ASP A 143 -1.05 1.78 5.79
C ASP A 143 -1.63 1.04 6.99
N THR A 144 -1.92 -0.25 6.80
CA THR A 144 -2.51 -1.08 7.85
C THR A 144 -1.76 -2.39 7.99
N CYS A 145 -1.57 -2.85 9.22
CA CYS A 145 -1.04 -4.16 9.60
C CYS A 145 -2.09 -4.95 10.40
N TYR A 146 -1.79 -6.19 10.69
CA TYR A 146 -2.61 -7.08 11.49
C TYR A 146 -4.09 -7.08 11.06
N HIS A 147 -4.33 -7.60 9.84
CA HIS A 147 -5.69 -7.69 9.26
C HIS A 147 -6.43 -6.34 9.18
N GLY A 148 -5.70 -5.22 9.11
CA GLY A 148 -6.27 -3.88 9.03
C GLY A 148 -6.64 -3.27 10.39
N ARG A 149 -6.23 -3.86 11.51
CA ARG A 149 -6.55 -3.41 12.88
C ARG A 149 -5.48 -2.51 13.51
N VAL A 150 -4.27 -2.48 12.94
CA VAL A 150 -3.19 -1.56 13.33
C VAL A 150 -2.97 -0.59 12.20
N GLU A 151 -3.14 0.69 12.45
CA GLU A 151 -2.95 1.74 11.46
C GLU A 151 -1.60 2.44 11.66
N MET A 152 -0.96 2.76 10.54
CA MET A 152 0.26 3.55 10.49
C MET A 152 0.00 4.77 9.60
N ALA A 153 0.03 5.95 10.19
CA ALA A 153 -0.23 7.20 9.51
C ALA A 153 1.07 7.94 9.22
N GLU A 154 1.30 8.29 7.96
CA GLU A 154 2.40 9.16 7.54
C GLU A 154 1.90 10.59 7.43
N PHE A 155 2.68 11.55 7.92
CA PHE A 155 2.38 12.97 7.79
C PHE A 155 3.66 13.81 7.72
N VAL A 156 3.56 15.01 7.17
CA VAL A 156 4.68 15.96 7.11
C VAL A 156 4.49 17.02 8.19
N VAL A 157 5.56 17.33 8.93
CA VAL A 157 5.56 18.40 9.93
C VAL A 157 5.50 19.76 9.21
N GLY A 158 4.32 20.35 9.22
CA GLY A 158 4.04 21.62 8.52
C GLY A 158 4.54 22.84 9.26
N ASP A 159 4.36 23.99 8.62
CA ASP A 159 4.82 25.31 9.12
C ASP A 159 4.08 25.75 10.39
N ASP A 160 2.77 25.50 10.44
CA ASP A 160 1.90 25.88 11.55
C ASP A 160 1.84 24.80 12.64
N SER A 161 2.65 23.74 12.52
CA SER A 161 2.68 22.65 13.49
C SER A 161 3.36 23.07 14.79
N PRO A 162 2.84 22.68 15.96
CA PRO A 162 3.50 22.93 17.25
C PRO A 162 4.65 21.95 17.54
N LEU A 163 4.95 21.03 16.61
CA LEU A 163 5.92 19.93 16.82
C LEU A 163 7.38 20.36 16.67
N PRO A 164 7.78 21.31 15.76
CA PRO A 164 9.17 21.67 15.58
C PRO A 164 9.83 22.16 16.88
N GLY A 165 11.03 21.66 17.17
CA GLY A 165 11.79 21.97 18.37
C GLY A 165 11.44 21.15 19.62
N MET A 166 10.39 20.34 19.57
CA MET A 166 10.04 19.44 20.68
C MET A 166 10.75 18.09 20.55
N THR A 167 11.22 17.55 21.68
CA THR A 167 11.63 16.14 21.75
C THR A 167 10.42 15.22 21.81
N LEU A 168 10.56 13.97 21.37
CA LEU A 168 9.48 12.98 21.46
C LEU A 168 9.04 12.73 22.92
N ALA A 169 9.97 12.77 23.87
CA ALA A 169 9.66 12.64 25.29
C ALA A 169 8.79 13.80 25.79
N GLN A 170 9.11 15.05 25.40
CA GLN A 170 8.29 16.23 25.73
C GLN A 170 6.89 16.13 25.07
N LEU A 171 6.83 15.67 23.83
CA LEU A 171 5.57 15.50 23.10
C LEU A 171 4.68 14.46 23.79
N HIS A 172 5.26 13.31 24.17
CA HIS A 172 4.53 12.25 24.87
C HIS A 172 3.95 12.75 26.23
N THR A 173 4.76 13.47 27.01
CA THR A 173 4.33 14.05 28.29
C THR A 173 3.21 15.08 28.09
N LYS A 174 3.31 15.92 27.06
CA LYS A 174 2.34 16.99 26.77
C LYS A 174 1.00 16.46 26.30
N LEU A 175 1.01 15.45 25.42
CA LEU A 175 -0.23 14.93 24.81
C LEU A 175 -0.92 13.88 25.71
N ASN A 176 -0.17 13.12 26.49
CA ASN A 176 -0.68 12.02 27.34
C ASN A 176 -1.59 11.02 26.59
N LEU A 177 -1.22 10.68 25.35
CA LEU A 177 -1.90 9.73 24.47
C LEU A 177 -1.03 8.49 24.27
N ARG A 178 -1.66 7.38 23.90
CA ARG A 178 -0.95 6.13 23.57
C ARG A 178 -0.65 6.06 22.06
N TYR A 179 0.48 6.57 21.66
CA TYR A 179 0.99 6.52 20.30
C TYR A 179 2.49 6.24 20.31
N LEU A 180 3.00 5.81 19.16
CA LEU A 180 4.43 5.63 18.95
C LEU A 180 4.83 6.23 17.61
N ILE A 181 5.81 7.12 17.60
CA ILE A 181 6.46 7.57 16.37
C ILE A 181 7.48 6.52 15.98
N CYS A 182 7.22 5.81 14.87
CA CYS A 182 7.99 4.66 14.43
C CYS A 182 9.20 5.07 13.59
N GLY A 183 9.04 6.09 12.76
CA GLY A 183 10.10 6.53 11.85
C GLY A 183 9.99 8.00 11.50
N VAL A 184 11.12 8.60 11.16
CA VAL A 184 11.23 9.98 10.66
C VAL A 184 12.16 9.98 9.45
N VAL A 185 11.76 10.63 8.35
CA VAL A 185 12.63 10.93 7.21
C VAL A 185 12.89 12.42 7.19
N ARG A 186 14.18 12.80 7.24
CA ARG A 186 14.65 14.19 7.17
C ARG A 186 15.69 14.34 6.07
N GLY A 187 15.40 15.15 5.07
CA GLY A 187 16.31 15.36 3.94
C GLY A 187 16.67 14.04 3.23
N GLY A 188 15.70 13.14 3.05
CA GLY A 188 15.89 11.82 2.43
C GLY A 188 16.60 10.78 3.30
N LYS A 189 16.96 11.09 4.56
CA LYS A 189 17.60 10.14 5.48
C LYS A 189 16.62 9.58 6.49
N PRO A 190 16.52 8.24 6.63
CA PRO A 190 15.65 7.60 7.61
C PRO A 190 16.29 7.58 9.01
N TYR A 191 15.43 7.77 10.02
CA TYR A 191 15.78 7.68 11.43
C TYR A 191 14.72 6.88 12.18
N ILE A 192 15.13 5.92 13.00
CA ILE A 192 14.31 5.37 14.07
C ILE A 192 14.50 6.27 15.28
N PRO A 193 13.51 7.14 15.60
CA PRO A 193 13.72 8.15 16.62
C PRO A 193 13.64 7.56 18.03
N LYS A 194 14.36 8.18 18.97
CA LYS A 194 14.25 7.91 20.40
C LYS A 194 13.60 9.09 21.11
N GLY A 195 13.36 8.97 22.41
CA GLY A 195 12.71 10.01 23.19
C GLY A 195 13.40 11.39 23.17
N ASP A 196 14.71 11.43 22.93
CA ASP A 196 15.53 12.65 22.80
C ASP A 196 15.53 13.24 21.37
N PHE A 197 14.92 12.56 20.40
CA PHE A 197 14.88 13.05 19.02
C PHE A 197 14.01 14.33 18.93
N ILE A 198 14.57 15.37 18.33
CA ILE A 198 13.89 16.66 18.15
C ILE A 198 13.27 16.70 16.75
N LEU A 199 11.96 16.89 16.68
CA LEU A 199 11.24 17.06 15.42
C LEU A 199 11.57 18.44 14.80
N ALA A 200 11.65 18.45 13.47
CA ALA A 200 11.91 19.64 12.69
C ALA A 200 10.83 19.82 11.61
N ARG A 201 10.70 21.05 11.13
CA ARG A 201 9.86 21.39 9.99
C ARG A 201 10.30 20.60 8.75
N GLY A 202 9.34 20.08 7.99
CA GLY A 202 9.58 19.27 6.79
C GLY A 202 9.94 17.82 7.07
N ASP A 203 10.00 17.38 8.34
CA ASP A 203 10.14 15.96 8.65
C ASP A 203 8.90 15.21 8.15
N SER A 204 9.13 14.12 7.44
CA SER A 204 8.09 13.12 7.20
C SER A 204 8.11 12.14 8.36
N VAL A 205 6.96 11.95 9.02
CA VAL A 205 6.83 11.19 10.27
C VAL A 205 5.83 10.06 10.06
N CYS A 206 6.18 8.86 10.52
CA CYS A 206 5.26 7.73 10.61
C CYS A 206 4.92 7.46 12.07
N LEU A 207 3.62 7.44 12.37
CA LEU A 207 3.10 7.17 13.71
C LEU A 207 2.16 5.97 13.68
N THR A 208 2.15 5.16 14.75
CA THR A 208 1.13 4.14 15.02
C THR A 208 0.42 4.42 16.33
N ALA A 209 -0.87 4.15 16.36
CA ALA A 209 -1.73 4.22 17.54
C ALA A 209 -3.02 3.41 17.27
N HIS A 210 -3.90 3.31 18.25
CA HIS A 210 -5.28 2.89 18.01
C HIS A 210 -6.04 3.92 17.17
N ASP A 211 -7.03 3.48 16.39
CA ASP A 211 -7.80 4.30 15.45
C ASP A 211 -8.26 5.65 16.05
N ASP A 212 -8.87 5.61 17.24
CA ASP A 212 -9.36 6.81 17.92
C ASP A 212 -8.20 7.72 18.39
N GLU A 213 -7.12 7.12 18.85
CA GLU A 213 -5.95 7.85 19.37
C GLU A 213 -5.14 8.52 18.26
N ILE A 214 -5.16 7.99 17.02
CA ILE A 214 -4.59 8.68 15.83
C ILE A 214 -5.33 10.00 15.61
N VAL A 215 -6.65 9.97 15.62
CA VAL A 215 -7.48 11.19 15.47
C VAL A 215 -7.21 12.17 16.59
N ASP A 216 -7.13 11.70 17.83
CA ASP A 216 -6.89 12.56 18.99
C ASP A 216 -5.48 13.16 19.00
N PHE A 217 -4.48 12.41 18.54
CA PHE A 217 -3.14 12.97 18.30
C PHE A 217 -3.18 14.17 17.34
N PHE A 218 -3.86 14.01 16.21
CA PHE A 218 -3.92 15.08 15.21
C PHE A 218 -4.82 16.26 15.62
N LYS A 219 -5.84 16.03 16.44
CA LYS A 219 -6.58 17.13 17.10
C LYS A 219 -5.67 17.89 18.07
N ALA A 220 -4.91 17.18 18.89
CA ALA A 220 -4.05 17.78 19.92
C ALA A 220 -2.91 18.62 19.32
N ILE A 221 -2.41 18.25 18.13
CA ILE A 221 -1.43 19.07 17.38
C ILE A 221 -2.07 20.11 16.46
N GLY A 222 -3.41 20.25 16.45
CA GLY A 222 -4.14 21.23 15.65
C GLY A 222 -4.23 20.92 14.15
N ALA A 223 -3.80 19.73 13.72
CA ALA A 223 -3.84 19.33 12.32
C ALA A 223 -5.22 18.82 11.87
N TYR A 224 -6.01 18.26 12.79
CA TYR A 224 -7.36 17.79 12.51
C TYR A 224 -8.39 18.90 12.74
N LYS A 225 -8.90 19.50 11.67
CA LYS A 225 -9.90 20.56 11.73
C LYS A 225 -11.32 20.07 11.49
N HIS A 226 -11.52 19.22 10.48
CA HIS A 226 -12.85 18.73 10.11
C HIS A 226 -12.76 17.34 9.41
N PRO A 227 -13.72 16.42 9.65
CA PRO A 227 -13.84 15.20 8.87
C PRO A 227 -14.23 15.52 7.42
N VAL A 228 -13.79 14.70 6.49
CA VAL A 228 -14.23 14.78 5.09
C VAL A 228 -15.67 14.32 4.99
N LYS A 229 -16.54 15.15 4.43
CA LYS A 229 -17.97 14.86 4.19
C LYS A 229 -18.33 14.93 2.73
N ASP A 230 -17.67 15.79 1.96
CA ASP A 230 -17.94 16.05 0.55
C ASP A 230 -16.67 15.85 -0.27
N VAL A 231 -16.74 14.95 -1.25
CA VAL A 231 -15.62 14.61 -2.13
C VAL A 231 -16.00 14.87 -3.58
N LEU A 232 -15.19 15.65 -4.29
CA LEU A 232 -15.30 15.82 -5.74
C LEU A 232 -14.31 14.88 -6.42
N ILE A 233 -14.79 14.02 -7.31
CA ILE A 233 -14.00 12.99 -7.98
C ILE A 233 -13.95 13.28 -9.49
N ALA A 234 -12.75 13.39 -10.04
CA ALA A 234 -12.52 13.53 -11.47
C ALA A 234 -12.15 12.18 -12.09
N GLY A 235 -13.07 11.60 -12.87
CA GLY A 235 -12.96 10.29 -13.51
C GLY A 235 -13.86 9.24 -12.87
N GLY A 236 -14.67 8.55 -13.70
CA GLY A 236 -15.66 7.53 -13.32
C GLY A 236 -15.23 6.11 -13.67
N GLY A 237 -13.94 5.80 -13.57
CA GLY A 237 -13.39 4.48 -13.89
C GLY A 237 -13.63 3.41 -12.81
N ARG A 238 -13.03 2.21 -12.96
CA ARG A 238 -13.15 1.11 -11.99
C ARG A 238 -12.70 1.48 -10.58
N MET A 239 -11.66 2.30 -10.44
CA MET A 239 -11.22 2.79 -9.12
C MET A 239 -12.31 3.60 -8.42
N THR A 240 -12.98 4.48 -9.18
CA THR A 240 -14.11 5.26 -8.68
C THR A 240 -15.28 4.36 -8.29
N TYR A 241 -15.58 3.30 -9.05
CA TYR A 241 -16.57 2.30 -8.69
C TYR A 241 -16.31 1.70 -7.31
N TYR A 242 -15.11 1.19 -7.08
CA TYR A 242 -14.72 0.64 -5.77
C TYR A 242 -14.65 1.70 -4.68
N LEU A 243 -14.22 2.92 -5.01
CA LEU A 243 -14.15 4.00 -4.03
C LEU A 243 -15.54 4.41 -3.56
N LEU A 244 -16.53 4.52 -4.46
CA LEU A 244 -17.91 4.87 -4.12
C LEU A 244 -18.52 3.89 -3.12
N ASP A 245 -18.28 2.57 -3.27
CA ASP A 245 -18.72 1.55 -2.29
C ASP A 245 -18.17 1.84 -0.89
N HIS A 246 -16.90 2.23 -0.79
CA HIS A 246 -16.28 2.62 0.49
C HIS A 246 -16.81 3.95 1.03
N LEU A 247 -17.06 4.95 0.17
CA LEU A 247 -17.57 6.25 0.59
C LEU A 247 -19.00 6.15 1.12
N GLU A 248 -19.87 5.37 0.49
CA GLU A 248 -21.22 5.12 0.99
C GLU A 248 -21.22 4.49 2.38
N LYS A 249 -20.40 3.46 2.60
CA LYS A 249 -20.23 2.81 3.90
C LYS A 249 -19.77 3.78 4.99
N ASN A 250 -18.94 4.77 4.62
CA ASN A 250 -18.44 5.81 5.53
C ASN A 250 -19.31 7.08 5.56
N LYS A 251 -20.48 7.08 4.87
CA LYS A 251 -21.42 8.22 4.79
C LYS A 251 -20.77 9.50 4.26
N ILE A 252 -19.84 9.38 3.33
CA ILE A 252 -19.20 10.48 2.62
C ILE A 252 -19.94 10.70 1.30
N ARG A 253 -20.37 11.94 1.04
CA ARG A 253 -21.03 12.31 -0.21
C ARG A 253 -20.02 12.47 -1.32
N ALA A 254 -20.32 11.94 -2.49
CA ALA A 254 -19.47 12.03 -3.67
C ALA A 254 -20.17 12.73 -4.83
N THR A 255 -19.45 13.62 -5.51
CA THR A 255 -19.79 14.14 -6.83
C THR A 255 -18.74 13.64 -7.81
N VAL A 256 -19.16 12.95 -8.87
CA VAL A 256 -18.26 12.37 -9.89
C VAL A 256 -18.44 13.10 -11.21
N ILE A 257 -17.32 13.54 -11.80
CA ILE A 257 -17.28 14.10 -13.15
C ILE A 257 -16.68 13.03 -14.06
N GLU A 258 -17.43 12.66 -15.12
CA GLU A 258 -17.04 11.59 -16.07
C GLU A 258 -17.56 11.91 -17.46
N PRO A 259 -16.72 11.99 -18.51
CA PRO A 259 -17.16 12.28 -19.86
C PRO A 259 -17.93 11.14 -20.54
N ASN A 260 -17.68 9.88 -20.17
CA ASN A 260 -18.28 8.73 -20.81
C ASN A 260 -19.71 8.46 -20.31
N LYS A 261 -20.69 8.58 -21.24
CA LYS A 261 -22.12 8.40 -20.93
C LYS A 261 -22.47 7.02 -20.35
N GLN A 262 -21.81 5.96 -20.82
CA GLN A 262 -22.09 4.60 -20.35
C GLN A 262 -21.61 4.41 -18.91
N ARG A 263 -20.43 4.90 -18.58
CA ARG A 263 -19.90 4.87 -17.21
C ARG A 263 -20.75 5.72 -16.26
N CYS A 264 -21.22 6.88 -16.71
CA CYS A 264 -22.13 7.70 -15.89
C CYS A 264 -23.40 6.92 -15.53
N ARG A 265 -23.97 6.17 -16.49
CA ARG A 265 -25.17 5.34 -16.23
C ARG A 265 -24.85 4.20 -15.26
N GLU A 266 -23.78 3.45 -15.49
CA GLU A 266 -23.32 2.36 -14.63
C GLU A 266 -23.17 2.82 -13.19
N LEU A 267 -22.53 3.95 -12.96
CA LEU A 267 -22.35 4.50 -11.62
C LEU A 267 -23.68 4.96 -11.00
N ALA A 268 -24.56 5.60 -11.78
CA ALA A 268 -25.87 6.05 -11.31
C ALA A 268 -26.81 4.91 -10.93
N GLU A 269 -26.69 3.76 -11.59
CA GLU A 269 -27.48 2.57 -11.30
C GLU A 269 -27.01 1.85 -10.02
N ASN A 270 -25.73 1.96 -9.67
CA ASN A 270 -25.13 1.21 -8.57
C ASN A 270 -24.91 2.03 -7.28
N PHE A 271 -24.83 3.37 -7.35
CA PHE A 271 -24.43 4.20 -6.21
C PHE A 271 -25.30 5.44 -6.03
N ARG A 272 -25.43 5.88 -4.76
CA ARG A 272 -26.13 7.12 -4.39
C ARG A 272 -25.14 8.30 -4.39
N CYS A 273 -24.76 8.78 -5.57
CA CYS A 273 -23.85 9.90 -5.71
C CYS A 273 -24.36 10.87 -6.80
N THR A 274 -23.87 12.09 -6.80
CA THR A 274 -24.10 13.04 -7.90
C THR A 274 -23.14 12.71 -9.04
N ILE A 275 -23.68 12.57 -10.27
CA ILE A 275 -22.86 12.29 -11.45
C ILE A 275 -23.07 13.39 -12.48
N ILE A 276 -21.98 13.97 -12.92
CA ILE A 276 -21.94 15.04 -13.89
C ILE A 276 -21.20 14.53 -15.12
N ARG A 277 -21.91 14.58 -16.25
CA ARG A 277 -21.29 14.21 -17.52
C ARG A 277 -20.61 15.41 -18.15
N ASP A 278 -19.31 15.53 -17.97
CA ASP A 278 -18.49 16.60 -18.56
C ASP A 278 -17.00 16.18 -18.59
N ASP A 279 -16.19 17.02 -19.22
CA ASP A 279 -14.74 16.89 -19.21
C ASP A 279 -14.18 17.28 -17.84
N ILE A 280 -13.32 16.42 -17.27
CA ILE A 280 -12.71 16.64 -15.97
C ILE A 280 -11.77 17.84 -15.94
N THR A 281 -11.28 18.31 -17.09
CA THR A 281 -10.40 19.49 -17.22
C THR A 281 -11.16 20.79 -17.32
N ASN A 282 -12.50 20.77 -17.38
CA ASN A 282 -13.34 21.95 -17.46
C ASN A 282 -13.32 22.76 -16.16
N GLN A 283 -12.44 23.76 -16.08
CA GLN A 283 -12.27 24.60 -14.88
C GLN A 283 -13.55 25.36 -14.48
N SER A 284 -14.38 25.76 -15.46
CA SER A 284 -15.63 26.46 -15.18
C SER A 284 -16.60 25.55 -14.44
N LEU A 285 -16.72 24.31 -14.87
CA LEU A 285 -17.50 23.29 -14.19
C LEU A 285 -16.94 22.99 -12.78
N LEU A 286 -15.65 22.77 -12.66
CA LEU A 286 -15.01 22.52 -11.36
C LEU A 286 -15.29 23.63 -10.34
N LYS A 287 -15.30 24.90 -10.78
CA LYS A 287 -15.69 26.03 -9.94
C LYS A 287 -17.17 26.00 -9.57
N GLN A 288 -18.04 25.73 -10.55
CA GLN A 288 -19.49 25.66 -10.36
C GLN A 288 -19.86 24.56 -9.36
N GLU A 289 -19.19 23.41 -9.45
CA GLU A 289 -19.36 22.27 -8.54
C GLU A 289 -18.63 22.45 -7.20
N GLY A 290 -18.06 23.62 -6.96
CA GLY A 290 -17.55 24.01 -5.66
C GLY A 290 -16.23 23.38 -5.26
N ILE A 291 -15.29 23.19 -6.19
CA ILE A 291 -13.95 22.61 -5.91
C ILE A 291 -13.24 23.29 -4.74
N ALA A 292 -13.44 24.61 -4.56
CA ALA A 292 -12.85 25.35 -3.43
C ALA A 292 -13.50 25.02 -2.07
N ASN A 293 -14.74 24.53 -2.07
CA ASN A 293 -15.53 24.24 -0.87
C ASN A 293 -15.56 22.74 -0.55
N ALA A 294 -15.19 21.89 -1.49
CA ALA A 294 -15.09 20.45 -1.27
C ALA A 294 -14.06 20.15 -0.17
N ASP A 295 -14.39 19.19 0.71
CA ASP A 295 -13.44 18.77 1.74
C ASP A 295 -12.26 18.00 1.13
N ALA A 296 -12.51 17.30 0.01
CA ALA A 296 -11.45 16.63 -0.74
C ALA A 296 -11.73 16.65 -2.26
N PHE A 297 -10.66 16.62 -3.04
CA PHE A 297 -10.64 16.43 -4.48
C PHE A 297 -9.80 15.18 -4.81
N VAL A 298 -10.34 14.29 -5.65
CA VAL A 298 -9.67 13.03 -6.02
C VAL A 298 -9.63 12.92 -7.55
N ALA A 299 -8.43 12.93 -8.14
CA ALA A 299 -8.23 12.79 -9.58
C ALA A 299 -7.91 11.33 -9.95
N LEU A 300 -8.82 10.68 -10.69
CA LEU A 300 -8.79 9.26 -11.03
C LEU A 300 -9.02 8.99 -12.52
N SER A 301 -8.64 9.92 -13.41
CA SER A 301 -8.68 9.63 -14.84
C SER A 301 -7.61 8.60 -15.24
N SER A 302 -7.67 8.14 -16.48
CA SER A 302 -6.67 7.23 -17.03
C SER A 302 -5.38 7.93 -17.49
N GLN A 303 -5.31 9.25 -17.44
CA GLN A 303 -4.19 10.08 -17.89
C GLN A 303 -3.52 10.79 -16.72
N ASP A 304 -2.27 10.46 -16.48
CA ASP A 304 -1.48 11.00 -15.36
C ASP A 304 -1.33 12.53 -15.44
N GLU A 305 -1.14 13.05 -16.65
CA GLU A 305 -0.97 14.49 -16.92
C GLU A 305 -2.25 15.28 -16.61
N GLU A 306 -3.42 14.75 -17.02
CA GLU A 306 -4.71 15.35 -16.68
C GLU A 306 -4.92 15.34 -15.16
N ASN A 307 -4.68 14.20 -14.51
CA ASN A 307 -4.79 14.08 -13.07
C ASN A 307 -3.90 15.10 -12.34
N ALA A 308 -2.66 15.26 -12.79
CA ALA A 308 -1.74 16.23 -12.21
C ALA A 308 -2.22 17.67 -12.40
N ILE A 309 -2.65 18.03 -13.61
CA ILE A 309 -3.13 19.38 -13.94
C ILE A 309 -4.37 19.75 -13.12
N VAL A 310 -5.38 18.89 -13.07
CA VAL A 310 -6.61 19.18 -12.33
C VAL A 310 -6.37 19.19 -10.81
N SER A 311 -5.43 18.40 -10.32
CA SER A 311 -5.02 18.41 -8.91
C SER A 311 -4.26 19.70 -8.55
N LEU A 312 -3.38 20.18 -9.40
CA LEU A 312 -2.71 21.48 -9.23
C LEU A 312 -3.73 22.62 -9.29
N TYR A 313 -4.73 22.52 -10.16
CA TYR A 313 -5.84 23.47 -10.18
C TYR A 313 -6.63 23.44 -8.86
N ALA A 314 -7.00 22.26 -8.34
CA ALA A 314 -7.64 22.12 -7.03
C ALA A 314 -6.80 22.76 -5.91
N LYS A 315 -5.48 22.57 -5.95
CA LYS A 315 -4.54 23.21 -5.02
C LYS A 315 -4.58 24.75 -5.11
N SER A 316 -4.61 25.30 -6.33
CA SER A 316 -4.74 26.75 -6.54
C SER A 316 -6.04 27.31 -5.98
N GLN A 317 -7.11 26.51 -5.95
CA GLN A 317 -8.40 26.85 -5.35
C GLN A 317 -8.46 26.62 -3.83
N LYS A 318 -7.34 26.18 -3.21
CA LYS A 318 -7.19 25.92 -1.77
C LYS A 318 -8.07 24.75 -1.25
N THR A 319 -8.37 23.78 -2.09
CA THR A 319 -9.02 22.53 -1.66
C THR A 319 -8.17 21.85 -0.57
N LYS A 320 -8.81 21.44 0.52
CA LYS A 320 -8.12 21.03 1.76
C LYS A 320 -7.33 19.72 1.61
N LYS A 321 -7.92 18.73 0.93
CA LYS A 321 -7.29 17.42 0.67
C LYS A 321 -7.34 17.14 -0.81
N ILE A 322 -6.19 16.80 -1.39
CA ILE A 322 -6.08 16.46 -2.81
C ILE A 322 -5.37 15.12 -2.93
N ILE A 323 -5.99 14.19 -3.66
CA ILE A 323 -5.42 12.87 -3.92
C ILE A 323 -5.33 12.69 -5.43
N THR A 324 -4.15 12.33 -5.92
CA THR A 324 -3.84 12.28 -7.35
C THR A 324 -3.39 10.88 -7.74
N LEU A 325 -4.04 10.28 -8.73
CA LEU A 325 -3.60 9.04 -9.35
C LEU A 325 -2.45 9.31 -10.32
N ILE A 326 -1.30 8.69 -10.09
CA ILE A 326 -0.15 8.70 -11.00
C ILE A 326 0.35 7.28 -11.20
N SER A 327 0.36 6.84 -12.44
CA SER A 327 0.82 5.50 -12.82
C SER A 327 2.28 5.47 -13.26
N ALA A 328 2.81 6.60 -13.79
CA ALA A 328 4.18 6.75 -14.26
C ALA A 328 5.13 7.09 -13.10
N MET A 329 5.71 6.07 -12.49
CA MET A 329 6.61 6.19 -11.31
C MET A 329 7.81 7.13 -11.53
N GLN A 330 8.30 7.22 -12.75
CA GLN A 330 9.46 8.05 -13.11
C GLN A 330 9.23 9.56 -12.88
N TYR A 331 7.97 10.01 -12.86
CA TYR A 331 7.62 11.42 -12.65
C TYR A 331 7.16 11.72 -11.23
N MET A 332 7.20 10.75 -10.32
CA MET A 332 6.72 10.90 -8.93
C MET A 332 7.39 12.07 -8.21
N GLU A 333 8.72 12.14 -8.27
CA GLU A 333 9.52 13.21 -7.66
C GLU A 333 9.16 14.59 -8.23
N LEU A 334 8.93 14.67 -9.55
CA LEU A 334 8.53 15.91 -10.22
C LEU A 334 7.18 16.39 -9.68
N TYR A 335 6.18 15.51 -9.63
CA TYR A 335 4.85 15.87 -9.15
C TYR A 335 4.83 16.23 -7.66
N LYS A 336 5.63 15.57 -6.85
CA LYS A 336 5.84 15.96 -5.45
C LYS A 336 6.50 17.33 -5.32
N GLY A 337 7.52 17.61 -6.13
CA GLY A 337 8.14 18.93 -6.20
C GLY A 337 7.17 20.05 -6.58
N MET A 338 6.11 19.76 -7.33
CA MET A 338 5.00 20.68 -7.62
C MET A 338 4.00 20.77 -6.45
N GLY A 339 4.19 19.97 -5.38
CA GLY A 339 3.39 19.96 -4.17
C GLY A 339 2.12 19.10 -4.24
N LEU A 340 2.15 18.03 -5.01
CA LEU A 340 1.16 16.95 -4.95
C LEU A 340 1.62 15.90 -3.94
N ASP A 341 1.20 16.04 -2.69
CA ASP A 341 1.72 15.26 -1.57
C ASP A 341 1.04 13.89 -1.42
N CYS A 342 -0.24 13.78 -1.83
CA CYS A 342 -0.99 12.53 -1.76
C CYS A 342 -1.12 11.89 -3.14
N ILE A 343 -0.13 11.11 -3.53
CA ILE A 343 -0.10 10.40 -4.80
C ILE A 343 -0.37 8.92 -4.56
N VAL A 344 -1.32 8.35 -5.31
CA VAL A 344 -1.63 6.91 -5.31
C VAL A 344 -1.27 6.28 -6.65
N SER A 345 -0.81 5.02 -6.62
CA SER A 345 -0.41 4.29 -7.83
C SER A 345 -0.80 2.82 -7.76
N PRO A 346 -1.65 2.34 -8.69
CA PRO A 346 -2.04 0.93 -8.75
C PRO A 346 -0.85 -0.02 -8.93
N LYS A 347 0.16 0.43 -9.68
CA LYS A 347 1.37 -0.36 -9.92
C LYS A 347 2.17 -0.56 -8.64
N TYR A 348 2.29 0.50 -7.82
CA TYR A 348 3.00 0.45 -6.56
C TYR A 348 2.25 -0.41 -5.54
N SER A 349 0.95 -0.17 -5.38
CA SER A 349 0.09 -0.95 -4.46
C SER A 349 0.10 -2.44 -4.81
N THR A 350 -0.02 -2.78 -6.11
CA THR A 350 0.05 -4.18 -6.59
C THR A 350 1.40 -4.82 -6.30
N SER A 351 2.49 -4.14 -6.66
CA SER A 351 3.83 -4.71 -6.46
C SER A 351 4.13 -4.93 -4.97
N ASN A 352 3.69 -4.04 -4.10
CA ASN A 352 3.84 -4.19 -2.66
C ASN A 352 3.03 -5.39 -2.11
N GLU A 353 1.80 -5.59 -2.60
CA GLU A 353 0.98 -6.74 -2.21
C GLU A 353 1.61 -8.07 -2.64
N ILE A 354 2.17 -8.12 -3.85
CA ILE A 354 2.88 -9.31 -4.35
C ILE A 354 4.17 -9.56 -3.55
N LEU A 355 4.98 -8.53 -3.30
CA LEU A 355 6.21 -8.67 -2.51
C LEU A 355 5.91 -9.14 -1.09
N ARG A 356 4.87 -8.61 -0.46
CA ARG A 356 4.40 -9.11 0.86
C ARG A 356 4.13 -10.60 0.81
N TYR A 357 3.37 -11.06 -0.18
CA TYR A 357 3.06 -12.48 -0.33
C TYR A 357 4.30 -13.32 -0.63
N VAL A 358 5.21 -12.88 -1.51
CA VAL A 358 6.46 -13.60 -1.81
C VAL A 358 7.28 -13.81 -0.54
N ARG A 359 7.45 -12.77 0.27
CA ARG A 359 8.21 -12.85 1.51
C ARG A 359 7.53 -13.67 2.60
N SER A 360 6.18 -13.70 2.64
CA SER A 360 5.46 -14.62 3.54
C SER A 360 5.64 -16.10 3.20
N LEU A 361 6.11 -16.42 1.98
CA LEU A 361 6.47 -17.79 1.59
C LEU A 361 7.90 -18.18 2.03
N GLU A 362 8.73 -17.23 2.45
CA GLU A 362 10.08 -17.46 2.95
C GLU A 362 10.03 -17.86 4.43
N VAL A 363 9.92 -19.16 4.68
CA VAL A 363 9.79 -19.71 6.03
C VAL A 363 11.10 -19.57 6.81
N THR A 364 11.04 -18.90 7.95
CA THR A 364 12.12 -18.81 8.93
C THR A 364 11.89 -19.77 10.10
N ARG A 365 12.92 -20.06 10.92
CA ARG A 365 12.84 -21.08 11.98
C ARG A 365 12.00 -20.62 13.18
N ASP A 366 12.22 -19.40 13.67
CA ASP A 366 11.70 -18.92 14.96
C ASP A 366 10.50 -17.98 14.80
N ILE A 367 10.32 -17.40 13.62
CA ILE A 367 9.19 -16.52 13.29
C ILE A 367 8.47 -17.00 12.04
N GLU A 368 7.19 -16.67 11.96
CA GLU A 368 6.40 -16.75 10.74
C GLU A 368 6.12 -15.35 10.26
N ILE A 369 6.69 -15.00 9.11
CA ILE A 369 6.46 -13.68 8.52
C ILE A 369 5.08 -13.70 7.86
N GLU A 370 4.13 -12.96 8.44
CA GLU A 370 2.79 -12.83 7.88
C GLU A 370 2.74 -11.77 6.79
N SER A 371 3.43 -10.65 7.02
CA SER A 371 3.50 -9.59 6.03
C SER A 371 4.77 -8.75 6.15
N LEU A 372 5.16 -8.13 5.03
CA LEU A 372 6.22 -7.13 4.99
C LEU A 372 5.75 -5.94 4.16
N HIS A 373 5.78 -4.77 4.76
CA HIS A 373 5.41 -3.50 4.14
C HIS A 373 6.66 -2.64 3.95
N ARG A 374 6.67 -1.82 2.90
CA ARG A 374 7.62 -0.73 2.76
C ARG A 374 6.90 0.60 2.90
N LEU A 375 7.36 1.41 3.82
CA LEU A 375 6.77 2.70 4.16
C LEU A 375 7.74 3.84 3.89
N MET A 376 7.19 5.05 3.82
CA MET A 376 7.96 6.28 3.66
C MET A 376 8.95 6.18 2.48
N GLU A 377 8.43 5.85 1.27
CA GLU A 377 9.21 5.74 0.04
C GLU A 377 10.32 4.67 0.08
N ASP A 378 9.98 3.50 0.61
CA ASP A 378 10.89 2.36 0.80
C ASP A 378 12.07 2.61 1.78
N ASN A 379 12.02 3.72 2.56
CA ASN A 379 13.04 4.02 3.58
C ASN A 379 12.95 3.10 4.80
N PHE A 380 11.77 2.54 5.07
CA PHE A 380 11.54 1.63 6.19
C PHE A 380 10.86 0.35 5.73
N GLU A 381 11.21 -0.73 6.39
CA GLU A 381 10.50 -2.00 6.29
C GLU A 381 9.71 -2.24 7.58
N VAL A 382 8.44 -2.62 7.43
CA VAL A 382 7.56 -3.01 8.52
C VAL A 382 7.27 -4.49 8.38
N LEU A 383 7.73 -5.26 9.34
CA LEU A 383 7.61 -6.71 9.36
C LEU A 383 6.54 -7.12 10.37
N GLU A 384 5.53 -7.82 9.90
CA GLU A 384 4.55 -8.48 10.75
C GLU A 384 4.92 -9.95 10.88
N CYS A 385 5.21 -10.39 12.08
CA CYS A 385 5.64 -11.77 12.30
C CYS A 385 5.06 -12.36 13.59
N VAL A 386 4.80 -13.66 13.56
CA VAL A 386 4.37 -14.44 14.73
C VAL A 386 5.58 -15.13 15.34
N ILE A 387 5.74 -15.02 16.65
CA ILE A 387 6.77 -15.73 17.42
C ILE A 387 6.28 -17.18 17.65
N LYS A 388 6.86 -18.16 16.97
CA LYS A 388 6.39 -19.55 16.98
C LYS A 388 6.55 -20.27 18.33
N GLY A 389 7.53 -19.87 19.12
CA GLY A 389 7.83 -20.51 20.40
C GLY A 389 8.67 -19.63 21.30
N PRO A 390 9.00 -20.09 22.52
CA PRO A 390 9.90 -19.38 23.42
C PRO A 390 11.27 -19.18 22.78
N VAL A 391 11.78 -17.94 22.79
CA VAL A 391 13.11 -17.59 22.28
C VAL A 391 13.95 -17.06 23.44
N GLU A 392 15.03 -17.81 23.75
CA GLU A 392 15.94 -17.44 24.83
C GLU A 392 16.58 -16.07 24.59
N GLY A 393 16.52 -15.21 25.61
CA GLY A 393 17.05 -13.86 25.56
C GLY A 393 16.06 -12.82 24.96
N ILE A 394 14.83 -13.22 24.61
CA ILE A 394 13.81 -12.32 24.01
C ILE A 394 12.45 -12.46 24.70
N THR A 395 11.87 -13.68 24.69
CA THR A 395 10.52 -13.87 25.25
C THR A 395 10.53 -13.76 26.78
N GLY A 396 9.48 -13.15 27.35
CA GLY A 396 9.36 -12.93 28.79
C GLY A 396 10.28 -11.83 29.36
N ILE A 397 11.09 -11.17 28.52
CA ILE A 397 12.01 -10.13 28.97
C ILE A 397 11.41 -8.75 28.66
N PRO A 398 11.35 -7.81 29.65
CA PRO A 398 10.91 -6.44 29.40
C PRO A 398 11.72 -5.76 28.31
N LEU A 399 11.05 -5.08 27.37
CA LEU A 399 11.67 -4.47 26.19
C LEU A 399 12.81 -3.52 26.54
N LYS A 400 12.74 -2.81 27.68
CA LYS A 400 13.83 -1.93 28.17
C LYS A 400 15.13 -2.66 28.51
N GLN A 401 15.09 -3.98 28.73
CA GLN A 401 16.26 -4.82 29.02
C GLN A 401 16.84 -5.43 27.74
N LEU A 402 16.08 -5.46 26.64
CA LEU A 402 16.57 -5.94 25.35
C LEU A 402 17.55 -4.94 24.74
N LYS A 403 18.72 -5.45 24.31
CA LYS A 403 19.73 -4.63 23.61
C LYS A 403 19.38 -4.56 22.11
N LEU A 404 18.30 -3.86 21.76
CA LEU A 404 17.87 -3.72 20.37
C LEU A 404 18.91 -2.99 19.52
N ARG A 405 19.00 -3.35 18.23
CA ARG A 405 19.75 -2.60 17.22
C ARG A 405 19.19 -1.18 17.11
N ARG A 406 20.03 -0.21 16.75
CA ARG A 406 19.63 1.22 16.67
C ARG A 406 18.58 1.48 15.57
N ASN A 407 18.55 0.62 14.58
CA ASN A 407 17.70 0.71 13.40
C ASN A 407 16.54 -0.31 13.41
N VAL A 408 16.15 -0.79 14.58
CA VAL A 408 15.00 -1.67 14.81
C VAL A 408 14.14 -1.09 15.94
N LEU A 409 12.82 -1.07 15.72
CA LEU A 409 11.82 -0.68 16.71
C LEU A 409 10.70 -1.72 16.72
N ILE A 410 10.23 -2.09 17.90
CA ILE A 410 9.02 -2.87 18.08
C ILE A 410 7.87 -1.88 18.12
N ALA A 411 7.10 -1.81 17.03
CA ALA A 411 6.05 -0.81 16.86
C ALA A 411 4.74 -1.23 17.55
N THR A 412 4.42 -2.52 17.50
CA THR A 412 3.18 -3.05 18.12
C THR A 412 3.40 -4.50 18.52
N ILE A 413 2.77 -4.91 19.62
CA ILE A 413 2.65 -6.31 20.04
C ILE A 413 1.17 -6.66 20.10
N VAL A 414 0.79 -7.79 19.50
CA VAL A 414 -0.57 -8.31 19.59
C VAL A 414 -0.55 -9.60 20.39
N HIS A 415 -1.08 -9.53 21.60
CA HIS A 415 -1.18 -10.66 22.51
C HIS A 415 -2.63 -11.13 22.62
N LYS A 416 -2.93 -12.36 22.16
CA LYS A 416 -4.30 -12.92 22.18
C LYS A 416 -5.34 -11.96 21.63
N ASP A 417 -5.13 -11.43 20.43
CA ASP A 417 -5.95 -10.42 19.75
C ASP A 417 -6.01 -9.02 20.39
N LYS A 418 -5.32 -8.81 21.52
CA LYS A 418 -5.20 -7.49 22.14
C LYS A 418 -4.01 -6.75 21.57
N ILE A 419 -4.26 -5.63 20.92
CA ILE A 419 -3.25 -4.74 20.37
C ILE A 419 -2.66 -3.89 21.50
N VAL A 420 -1.32 -3.87 21.58
CA VAL A 420 -0.55 -3.10 22.58
C VAL A 420 0.46 -2.24 21.83
N ILE A 421 0.40 -0.92 22.04
CA ILE A 421 1.48 0.00 21.69
C ILE A 421 2.52 -0.13 22.82
N PRO A 422 3.70 -0.75 22.54
CA PRO A 422 4.56 -1.21 23.61
C PRO A 422 5.32 -0.10 24.33
N SER A 423 5.48 -0.29 25.61
CA SER A 423 6.36 0.49 26.50
C SER A 423 7.57 -0.34 26.90
N GLY A 424 8.56 0.26 27.52
CA GLY A 424 9.74 -0.46 27.98
C GLY A 424 9.48 -1.59 29.00
N ASN A 425 8.30 -1.63 29.63
CA ASN A 425 7.95 -2.67 30.61
C ASN A 425 7.20 -3.86 30.01
N ASP A 426 6.70 -3.73 28.77
CA ASP A 426 6.01 -4.83 28.10
C ASP A 426 6.99 -5.91 27.63
N THR A 427 6.48 -7.13 27.50
CA THR A 427 7.23 -8.31 27.06
C THR A 427 6.63 -8.86 25.77
N MET A 428 7.42 -9.61 25.03
CA MET A 428 6.97 -10.45 23.92
C MET A 428 6.88 -11.91 24.37
N GLU A 429 5.82 -12.60 24.00
CA GLU A 429 5.58 -14.00 24.38
C GLU A 429 5.47 -14.88 23.13
N ALA A 430 5.59 -16.19 23.33
CA ALA A 430 5.33 -17.16 22.28
C ALA A 430 3.86 -17.09 21.85
N GLY A 431 3.62 -17.03 20.55
CA GLY A 431 2.29 -16.86 19.95
C GLY A 431 1.87 -15.40 19.74
N ASP A 432 2.69 -14.42 20.14
CA ASP A 432 2.42 -13.02 19.85
C ASP A 432 2.69 -12.69 18.38
N THR A 433 1.84 -11.87 17.79
CA THR A 433 2.17 -11.16 16.55
C THR A 433 2.91 -9.87 16.90
N VAL A 434 4.08 -9.69 16.34
CA VAL A 434 4.93 -8.51 16.58
C VAL A 434 5.08 -7.74 15.28
N ILE A 435 4.89 -6.42 15.34
CA ILE A 435 5.13 -5.52 14.23
C ILE A 435 6.45 -4.80 14.48
N LEU A 436 7.44 -5.14 13.67
CA LEU A 436 8.78 -4.56 13.71
C LEU A 436 8.90 -3.45 12.65
N PHE A 437 9.49 -2.34 13.03
CA PHE A 437 9.80 -1.23 12.13
C PHE A 437 11.31 -1.12 11.99
N THR A 438 11.84 -1.26 10.76
CA THR A 438 13.30 -1.37 10.54
C THR A 438 13.78 -0.48 9.40
N THR A 439 15.05 -0.13 9.41
CA THR A 439 15.71 0.55 8.28
C THR A 439 17.11 -0.02 8.05
N GLY A 440 17.37 -0.47 6.81
CA GLY A 440 18.67 -0.99 6.40
C GLY A 440 19.12 -2.26 7.13
N VAL A 441 18.16 -3.06 7.66
CA VAL A 441 18.40 -4.37 8.29
C VAL A 441 17.40 -5.37 7.77
N GLU A 442 17.88 -6.49 7.31
CA GLU A 442 17.08 -7.65 7.00
C GLU A 442 16.86 -8.48 8.28
N ILE A 443 15.60 -8.80 8.57
CA ILE A 443 15.21 -9.64 9.70
C ILE A 443 14.77 -10.98 9.15
N THR A 444 15.50 -12.03 9.46
CA THR A 444 15.20 -13.41 9.06
C THR A 444 14.80 -14.27 10.26
N GLU A 445 15.27 -13.93 11.45
CA GLU A 445 14.88 -14.55 12.72
C GLU A 445 14.68 -13.46 13.79
N ILE A 446 13.91 -13.77 14.84
CA ILE A 446 13.62 -12.75 15.86
C ILE A 446 14.88 -12.25 16.59
N LYS A 447 15.93 -13.06 16.66
CA LYS A 447 17.21 -12.65 17.29
C LYS A 447 17.93 -11.56 16.52
N ASP A 448 17.61 -11.37 15.23
CA ASP A 448 18.20 -10.28 14.42
C ASP A 448 17.86 -8.88 14.92
N ILE A 449 16.82 -8.74 15.79
CA ILE A 449 16.51 -7.46 16.43
C ILE A 449 17.56 -7.03 17.46
N LEU A 450 18.37 -7.97 17.97
CA LEU A 450 19.39 -7.71 18.99
C LEU A 450 20.72 -7.25 18.37
N LYS A 451 21.53 -6.57 19.19
CA LYS A 451 22.88 -6.13 18.82
C LYS A 451 23.85 -7.30 18.75
#